data_e8f539133987bb7c0e2e83ecf3b149c1
#
_entry.id   e8f539133987bb7c0e2e83ecf3b149c1
#
_cell.length_a   1.000
_cell.length_b   1.000
_cell.length_c   1.000
_cell.angle_alpha   90.00
_cell.angle_beta   90.00
_cell.angle_gamma   90.00
#
_symmetry.space_group_name_H-M   'P 1'
#
loop_
_entity.id
_entity.type
_entity.pdbx_description
1 polymer ?
#
loop_
_entity_poly.entity_id
_entity_poly.type
_entity_poly.pdbx_seq_one_letter_code
_entity_poly.pdbx_strand_id
1 'polypeptide(L)'
;MLQQAGHRVYVAESAVRHLCRLSSAVERCFTVPSPRHETENYLLEMERLVQAWEIELLIPMCEEVFYIAQGTERLGDHCRVLVSSIEQLHELHHKYDFIQLAESLGLSVPDTRLINSRQEWLEAQPVLEMEGEWVWKPVYSRFAARVRMPISSTADFDGGASDKKRYRGNMKQYRLQNGPPGDVEISVASPWVAQAYVAGQMLCTYSVAYEGKIVAHTTYDSRYRTGSVGASVFFEHVEHEGVYEWVRKFVHATGFSGQIGFDFIETEDGQLYAIECNPRATSGIHLFHPGDGLVRALIAPYEDELEKETKVVTPKQGSKAMLMLPMLGSVLQQLWGKGSLGAWITAWRGTRDVVYQRHDVKPWFEQFAVVLSAWRLARKHKLSLTEALTHDIEWNGEQR
;
A
#
# COMPACT_ATOMS: atom_id res chain seq x y z
N MET A 1 17.47 -4.42 -9.86
CA MET A 1 17.58 -3.15 -10.62
C MET A 1 18.77 -2.32 -10.15
N LEU A 2 18.84 -1.86 -8.89
CA LEU A 2 19.97 -1.06 -8.38
C LEU A 2 21.34 -1.72 -8.63
N GLN A 3 21.52 -2.99 -8.23
CA GLN A 3 22.75 -3.74 -8.46
C GLN A 3 23.11 -3.86 -9.96
N GLN A 4 22.11 -4.05 -10.83
CA GLN A 4 22.32 -4.10 -12.29
C GLN A 4 22.70 -2.74 -12.90
N ALA A 5 22.35 -1.65 -12.22
CA ALA A 5 22.79 -0.30 -12.57
C ALA A 5 24.17 0.06 -11.98
N GLY A 6 24.84 -0.88 -11.32
CA GLY A 6 26.20 -0.72 -10.79
C GLY A 6 26.28 -0.26 -9.33
N HIS A 7 25.15 -0.13 -8.64
CA HIS A 7 25.13 0.28 -7.23
C HIS A 7 25.38 -0.88 -6.28
N ARG A 8 26.08 -0.62 -5.19
CA ARG A 8 26.22 -1.53 -4.05
C ARG A 8 24.93 -1.46 -3.23
N VAL A 9 24.27 -2.60 -3.02
CA VAL A 9 22.97 -2.66 -2.36
C VAL A 9 23.10 -3.33 -0.99
N TYR A 10 22.69 -2.61 0.03
CA TYR A 10 22.61 -3.08 1.40
C TYR A 10 21.15 -3.14 1.84
N VAL A 11 20.80 -4.07 2.71
CA VAL A 11 19.44 -4.22 3.25
C VAL A 11 19.51 -4.24 4.76
N ALA A 12 18.75 -3.36 5.40
CA ALA A 12 18.48 -3.37 6.85
C ALA A 12 17.05 -3.87 7.07
N GLU A 13 16.89 -4.90 7.91
CA GLU A 13 15.59 -5.56 8.13
C GLU A 13 15.51 -6.06 9.57
N SER A 14 14.40 -5.80 10.25
CA SER A 14 14.17 -6.29 11.61
C SER A 14 13.79 -7.77 11.65
N ALA A 15 13.11 -8.26 10.63
CA ALA A 15 12.78 -9.67 10.49
C ALA A 15 14.02 -10.52 10.14
N VAL A 16 14.35 -11.53 10.96
CA VAL A 16 15.47 -12.46 10.72
C VAL A 16 15.31 -13.23 9.40
N ARG A 17 14.07 -13.47 8.97
CA ARG A 17 13.73 -14.13 7.70
C ARG A 17 13.01 -13.13 6.79
N HIS A 18 13.68 -12.75 5.71
CA HIS A 18 13.16 -11.83 4.70
C HIS A 18 13.66 -12.22 3.30
N LEU A 19 12.95 -11.82 2.27
CA LEU A 19 13.20 -12.27 0.89
C LEU A 19 14.59 -11.89 0.39
N CYS A 20 15.09 -10.71 0.73
CA CYS A 20 16.39 -10.23 0.27
C CYS A 20 17.59 -10.91 0.92
N ARG A 21 17.37 -11.65 2.01
CA ARG A 21 18.44 -12.25 2.85
C ARG A 21 19.45 -13.07 2.09
N LEU A 22 19.01 -13.80 1.08
CA LEU A 22 19.85 -14.71 0.28
C LEU A 22 20.01 -14.24 -1.17
N SER A 23 19.55 -13.03 -1.49
CA SER A 23 19.64 -12.48 -2.84
C SER A 23 21.09 -12.18 -3.22
N SER A 24 21.47 -12.59 -4.42
CA SER A 24 22.77 -12.25 -5.00
C SER A 24 22.89 -10.79 -5.44
N ALA A 25 21.77 -10.05 -5.49
CA ALA A 25 21.73 -8.63 -5.77
C ALA A 25 22.04 -7.74 -4.54
N VAL A 26 22.14 -8.35 -3.36
CA VAL A 26 22.42 -7.67 -2.09
C VAL A 26 23.83 -8.01 -1.62
N GLU A 27 24.63 -6.99 -1.39
CA GLU A 27 26.01 -7.16 -0.92
C GLU A 27 26.02 -7.63 0.54
N ARG A 28 25.15 -7.03 1.37
CA ARG A 28 25.02 -7.43 2.77
C ARG A 28 23.62 -7.09 3.32
N CYS A 29 23.13 -7.99 4.18
CA CYS A 29 21.94 -7.75 4.98
C CYS A 29 22.35 -7.53 6.44
N PHE A 30 21.68 -6.58 7.10
CA PHE A 30 21.83 -6.27 8.50
C PHE A 30 20.51 -6.55 9.22
N THR A 31 20.58 -7.20 10.37
CA THR A 31 19.43 -7.30 11.27
C THR A 31 19.46 -6.11 12.20
N VAL A 32 18.38 -5.35 12.22
CA VAL A 32 18.23 -4.13 13.01
C VAL A 32 17.11 -4.31 14.05
N PRO A 33 17.05 -3.49 15.11
CA PRO A 33 15.92 -3.45 16.02
C PRO A 33 14.61 -3.17 15.30
N SER A 34 13.47 -3.58 15.91
CA SER A 34 12.17 -3.30 15.32
C SER A 34 11.88 -1.80 15.29
N PRO A 35 11.56 -1.21 14.12
CA PRO A 35 11.19 0.21 14.05
C PRO A 35 10.05 0.56 15.00
N ARG A 36 9.00 -0.29 15.06
CA ARG A 36 7.82 -0.06 15.88
C ARG A 36 8.05 -0.21 17.37
N HIS A 37 8.81 -1.23 17.78
CA HIS A 37 8.92 -1.59 19.21
C HIS A 37 10.16 -1.00 19.88
N GLU A 38 11.19 -0.64 19.11
CA GLU A 38 12.48 -0.17 19.59
C GLU A 38 12.98 1.01 18.73
N THR A 39 12.13 1.99 18.47
CA THR A 39 12.35 3.09 17.52
C THR A 39 13.70 3.79 17.70
N GLU A 40 14.05 4.18 18.94
CA GLU A 40 15.33 4.88 19.18
C GLU A 40 16.54 3.97 18.90
N ASN A 41 16.49 2.71 19.35
CA ASN A 41 17.55 1.74 19.05
C ASN A 41 17.67 1.47 17.55
N TYR A 42 16.53 1.43 16.85
CA TYR A 42 16.49 1.30 15.39
C TYR A 42 17.18 2.46 14.70
N LEU A 43 16.87 3.71 15.07
CA LEU A 43 17.47 4.91 14.49
C LEU A 43 18.98 5.00 14.79
N LEU A 44 19.41 4.67 16.00
CA LEU A 44 20.84 4.61 16.38
C LEU A 44 21.60 3.57 15.55
N GLU A 45 21.00 2.40 15.34
CA GLU A 45 21.62 1.35 14.52
C GLU A 45 21.65 1.75 13.05
N MET A 46 20.59 2.39 12.52
CA MET A 46 20.58 2.92 11.15
C MET A 46 21.66 3.97 10.92
N GLU A 47 21.84 4.91 11.84
CA GLU A 47 22.91 5.90 11.80
C GLU A 47 24.28 5.23 11.78
N ARG A 48 24.53 4.28 12.70
CA ARG A 48 25.76 3.51 12.75
C ARG A 48 26.07 2.78 11.44
N LEU A 49 25.04 2.15 10.82
CA LEU A 49 25.19 1.44 9.56
C LEU A 49 25.47 2.39 8.41
N VAL A 50 24.78 3.51 8.33
CA VAL A 50 24.98 4.55 7.31
C VAL A 50 26.43 5.03 7.33
N GLN A 51 26.96 5.36 8.51
CA GLN A 51 28.35 5.80 8.67
C GLN A 51 29.36 4.69 8.38
N ALA A 52 29.18 3.50 8.96
CA ALA A 52 30.15 2.40 8.86
C ALA A 52 30.29 1.83 7.44
N TRP A 53 29.25 1.94 6.62
CA TRP A 53 29.20 1.41 5.27
C TRP A 53 29.17 2.50 4.19
N GLU A 54 29.35 3.76 4.58
CA GLU A 54 29.38 4.92 3.68
C GLU A 54 28.18 4.91 2.73
N ILE A 55 26.97 4.77 3.32
CA ILE A 55 25.72 4.72 2.56
C ILE A 55 25.40 6.12 2.03
N GLU A 56 25.27 6.27 0.74
CA GLU A 56 24.99 7.56 0.08
C GLU A 56 23.49 7.86 0.01
N LEU A 57 22.64 6.81 -0.07
CA LEU A 57 21.19 6.95 -0.21
C LEU A 57 20.46 5.88 0.59
N LEU A 58 19.54 6.31 1.47
CA LEU A 58 18.61 5.46 2.19
C LEU A 58 17.22 5.55 1.55
N ILE A 59 16.66 4.40 1.17
CA ILE A 59 15.35 4.29 0.51
C ILE A 59 14.43 3.44 1.39
N PRO A 60 13.52 4.04 2.19
CA PRO A 60 12.48 3.29 2.88
C PRO A 60 11.49 2.68 1.87
N MET A 61 11.08 1.43 2.09
CA MET A 61 10.26 0.68 1.13
C MET A 61 8.84 0.43 1.63
N CYS A 62 8.62 0.53 2.95
CA CYS A 62 7.33 0.25 3.57
C CYS A 62 7.03 1.24 4.70
N GLU A 63 6.34 0.83 5.78
CA GLU A 63 5.96 1.74 6.86
C GLU A 63 7.10 2.09 7.81
N GLU A 64 8.27 1.47 7.69
CA GLU A 64 9.47 1.99 8.33
C GLU A 64 9.79 3.43 7.91
N VAL A 65 9.20 3.91 6.81
CA VAL A 65 9.31 5.31 6.35
C VAL A 65 8.94 6.31 7.45
N PHE A 66 7.92 6.01 8.27
CA PHE A 66 7.49 6.90 9.36
C PHE A 66 8.53 7.00 10.47
N TYR A 67 9.18 5.90 10.79
CA TYR A 67 10.25 5.86 11.80
C TYR A 67 11.54 6.50 11.27
N ILE A 68 11.90 6.24 10.01
CA ILE A 68 13.03 6.90 9.36
C ILE A 68 12.81 8.41 9.28
N ALA A 69 11.59 8.86 8.98
CA ALA A 69 11.26 10.29 8.92
C ALA A 69 11.47 11.00 10.27
N GLN A 70 11.22 10.34 11.41
CA GLN A 70 11.52 10.88 12.74
C GLN A 70 13.03 11.08 12.97
N GLY A 71 13.86 10.29 12.31
CA GLY A 71 15.33 10.37 12.43
C GLY A 71 16.01 11.14 11.29
N THR A 72 15.26 11.84 10.44
CA THR A 72 15.81 12.49 9.23
C THR A 72 16.90 13.50 9.54
N GLU A 73 16.79 14.29 10.61
CA GLU A 73 17.84 15.24 11.02
C GLU A 73 19.16 14.52 11.31
N ARG A 74 19.12 13.42 12.06
CA ARG A 74 20.29 12.61 12.42
C ARG A 74 20.89 11.88 11.21
N LEU A 75 20.04 11.26 10.40
CA LEU A 75 20.46 10.47 9.24
C LEU A 75 20.94 11.36 8.08
N GLY A 76 20.32 12.53 7.90
CA GLY A 76 20.59 13.48 6.83
C GLY A 76 22.00 14.08 6.87
N ASP A 77 22.63 14.11 8.04
CA ASP A 77 24.01 14.54 8.19
C ASP A 77 25.01 13.56 7.53
N HIS A 78 24.59 12.32 7.28
CA HIS A 78 25.47 11.25 6.83
C HIS A 78 25.09 10.66 5.48
N CYS A 79 23.81 10.67 5.11
CA CYS A 79 23.32 10.16 3.83
C CYS A 79 22.09 10.93 3.37
N ARG A 80 21.76 10.80 2.10
CA ARG A 80 20.49 11.27 1.58
C ARG A 80 19.38 10.28 1.98
N VAL A 81 18.23 10.79 2.41
CA VAL A 81 17.08 9.98 2.77
C VAL A 81 15.92 10.31 1.84
N LEU A 82 15.40 9.31 1.12
CA LEU A 82 14.27 9.49 0.21
C LEU A 82 12.94 9.45 0.98
N VAL A 83 12.62 10.55 1.65
CA VAL A 83 11.45 10.65 2.51
C VAL A 83 10.95 12.09 2.60
N SER A 84 9.65 12.29 2.79
CA SER A 84 9.07 13.57 3.21
C SER A 84 9.13 13.76 4.73
N SER A 85 8.75 14.95 5.21
CA SER A 85 8.67 15.20 6.65
C SER A 85 7.65 14.27 7.34
N ILE A 86 7.86 14.01 8.63
CA ILE A 86 6.98 13.12 9.38
C ILE A 86 5.56 13.68 9.47
N GLU A 87 5.40 15.01 9.56
CA GLU A 87 4.10 15.68 9.60
C GLU A 87 3.33 15.44 8.30
N GLN A 88 4.00 15.59 7.14
CA GLN A 88 3.38 15.34 5.85
C GLN A 88 3.03 13.86 5.67
N LEU A 89 3.90 12.94 6.10
CA LEU A 89 3.61 11.52 6.04
C LEU A 89 2.39 11.15 6.89
N HIS A 90 2.25 11.73 8.09
CA HIS A 90 1.09 11.51 8.97
C HIS A 90 -0.20 12.00 8.33
N GLU A 91 -0.23 13.24 7.82
CA GLU A 91 -1.39 13.82 7.14
C GLU A 91 -1.84 12.94 5.97
N LEU A 92 -0.89 12.47 5.15
CA LEU A 92 -1.19 11.64 3.99
C LEU A 92 -1.62 10.21 4.34
N HIS A 93 -1.12 9.65 5.42
CA HIS A 93 -1.49 8.29 5.85
C HIS A 93 -2.81 8.25 6.63
N HIS A 94 -3.16 9.34 7.30
CA HIS A 94 -4.44 9.48 8.01
C HIS A 94 -5.59 9.60 7.00
N LYS A 95 -6.41 8.55 6.88
CA LYS A 95 -7.43 8.44 5.81
C LYS A 95 -8.40 9.61 5.74
N TYR A 96 -8.75 10.22 6.87
CA TYR A 96 -9.61 11.39 6.89
C TYR A 96 -8.87 12.66 6.47
N ASP A 97 -7.68 12.92 7.02
CA ASP A 97 -6.91 14.14 6.74
C ASP A 97 -6.49 14.19 5.28
N PHE A 98 -6.07 13.04 4.72
CA PHE A 98 -5.79 12.91 3.28
C PHE A 98 -7.00 13.33 2.42
N ILE A 99 -8.20 12.85 2.76
CA ILE A 99 -9.43 13.16 2.03
C ILE A 99 -9.73 14.68 2.13
N GLN A 100 -9.62 15.25 3.33
CA GLN A 100 -9.85 16.70 3.54
C GLN A 100 -8.83 17.53 2.76
N LEU A 101 -7.56 17.14 2.76
CA LEU A 101 -6.52 17.80 1.97
C LEU A 101 -6.82 17.73 0.47
N ALA A 102 -7.14 16.55 -0.06
CA ALA A 102 -7.45 16.38 -1.47
C ALA A 102 -8.69 17.18 -1.89
N GLU A 103 -9.75 17.19 -1.06
CA GLU A 103 -10.95 17.98 -1.28
C GLU A 103 -10.65 19.48 -1.29
N SER A 104 -9.81 19.98 -0.38
CA SER A 104 -9.38 21.39 -0.32
C SER A 104 -8.63 21.83 -1.57
N LEU A 105 -7.97 20.89 -2.25
CA LEU A 105 -7.28 21.10 -3.53
C LEU A 105 -8.21 20.98 -4.75
N GLY A 106 -9.52 20.78 -4.53
CA GLY A 106 -10.51 20.58 -5.58
C GLY A 106 -10.38 19.26 -6.33
N LEU A 107 -9.79 18.24 -5.70
CA LEU A 107 -9.62 16.92 -6.25
C LEU A 107 -10.76 15.99 -5.81
N SER A 108 -11.22 15.12 -6.70
CA SER A 108 -12.35 14.23 -6.43
C SER A 108 -11.98 13.15 -5.43
N VAL A 109 -12.75 13.09 -4.35
CA VAL A 109 -12.68 12.07 -3.28
C VAL A 109 -14.11 11.74 -2.83
N PRO A 110 -14.36 10.56 -2.26
CA PRO A 110 -15.67 10.23 -1.72
C PRO A 110 -15.93 10.95 -0.40
N ASP A 111 -17.20 11.29 -0.12
CA ASP A 111 -17.59 11.80 1.20
C ASP A 111 -17.07 10.88 2.30
N THR A 112 -16.42 11.47 3.29
CA THR A 112 -15.75 10.73 4.36
C THR A 112 -15.95 11.43 5.69
N ARG A 113 -16.37 10.66 6.70
CA ARG A 113 -16.62 11.17 8.04
C ARG A 113 -15.73 10.49 9.05
N LEU A 114 -15.12 11.27 9.91
CA LEU A 114 -14.30 10.78 11.03
C LEU A 114 -15.20 10.39 12.20
N ILE A 115 -14.91 9.26 12.82
CA ILE A 115 -15.63 8.71 13.99
C ILE A 115 -14.61 8.42 15.08
N ASN A 116 -14.63 9.21 16.15
CA ASN A 116 -13.66 9.14 17.25
C ASN A 116 -14.20 8.40 18.49
N SER A 117 -15.48 8.05 18.50
CA SER A 117 -16.07 7.33 19.61
C SER A 117 -17.25 6.47 19.20
N ARG A 118 -17.55 5.48 20.03
CA ARG A 118 -18.72 4.64 19.85
C ARG A 118 -20.02 5.44 19.89
N GLN A 119 -20.05 6.51 20.67
CA GLN A 119 -21.20 7.39 20.78
C GLN A 119 -21.41 8.18 19.48
N GLU A 120 -20.37 8.82 18.94
CA GLU A 120 -20.41 9.50 17.63
C GLU A 120 -20.92 8.57 16.54
N TRP A 121 -20.46 7.32 16.50
CA TRP A 121 -20.96 6.35 15.54
C TRP A 121 -22.46 6.10 15.69
N LEU A 122 -22.96 5.91 16.92
CA LEU A 122 -24.37 5.67 17.18
C LEU A 122 -25.25 6.87 16.79
N GLU A 123 -24.74 8.08 16.98
CA GLU A 123 -25.41 9.33 16.59
C GLU A 123 -25.41 9.54 15.07
N ALA A 124 -24.30 9.22 14.40
CA ALA A 124 -24.17 9.34 12.95
C ALA A 124 -24.93 8.25 12.17
N GLN A 125 -25.07 7.06 12.72
CA GLN A 125 -25.63 5.91 12.03
C GLN A 125 -26.99 6.16 11.35
N PRO A 126 -28.00 6.78 11.99
CA PRO A 126 -29.29 7.00 11.34
C PRO A 126 -29.20 7.89 10.11
N VAL A 127 -28.32 8.89 10.12
CA VAL A 127 -28.10 9.81 9.01
C VAL A 127 -27.39 9.11 7.88
N LEU A 128 -26.31 8.37 8.21
CA LEU A 128 -25.52 7.62 7.23
C LEU A 128 -26.36 6.53 6.52
N GLU A 129 -27.26 5.86 7.25
CA GLU A 129 -28.19 4.86 6.67
C GLU A 129 -29.18 5.47 5.68
N MET A 130 -29.53 6.76 5.83
CA MET A 130 -30.41 7.48 4.90
C MET A 130 -29.68 8.04 3.67
N GLU A 131 -28.42 8.39 3.83
CA GLU A 131 -27.61 9.01 2.77
C GLU A 131 -27.04 8.03 1.75
N GLY A 132 -26.94 6.72 2.11
CA GLY A 132 -26.47 5.70 1.17
C GLY A 132 -25.68 4.59 1.82
N GLU A 133 -24.76 4.04 1.05
CA GLU A 133 -23.91 2.92 1.44
C GLU A 133 -22.51 3.41 1.85
N TRP A 134 -21.99 2.88 2.95
CA TRP A 134 -20.73 3.34 3.54
C TRP A 134 -19.75 2.18 3.75
N VAL A 135 -18.49 2.45 3.45
CA VAL A 135 -17.35 1.59 3.79
C VAL A 135 -16.78 2.05 5.13
N TRP A 136 -16.63 1.11 6.05
CA TRP A 136 -16.06 1.38 7.37
C TRP A 136 -14.63 0.88 7.44
N LYS A 137 -13.69 1.75 7.83
CA LYS A 137 -12.26 1.42 7.92
C LYS A 137 -11.64 2.06 9.15
N PRO A 138 -10.68 1.40 9.82
CA PRO A 138 -9.80 2.12 10.74
C PRO A 138 -9.07 3.22 9.98
N VAL A 139 -8.84 4.36 10.63
CA VAL A 139 -8.07 5.48 10.04
C VAL A 139 -6.69 5.01 9.60
N TYR A 140 -6.01 4.26 10.45
CA TYR A 140 -4.77 3.57 10.13
C TYR A 140 -5.05 2.09 9.92
N SER A 141 -4.85 1.59 8.73
CA SER A 141 -5.00 0.16 8.42
C SER A 141 -4.28 -0.20 7.14
N ARG A 142 -3.82 -1.45 7.04
CA ARG A 142 -3.12 -2.01 5.88
C ARG A 142 -3.88 -3.19 5.29
N PHE A 143 -3.64 -3.47 4.01
CA PHE A 143 -4.17 -4.66 3.31
C PHE A 143 -5.68 -4.84 3.48
N ALA A 144 -6.43 -3.74 3.56
CA ALA A 144 -7.85 -3.74 3.87
C ALA A 144 -8.21 -4.49 5.18
N ALA A 145 -7.27 -4.58 6.13
CA ALA A 145 -7.53 -5.19 7.43
C ALA A 145 -8.66 -4.44 8.13
N ARG A 146 -9.65 -5.21 8.63
CA ARG A 146 -10.83 -4.70 9.32
C ARG A 146 -11.75 -3.79 8.50
N VAL A 147 -11.55 -3.67 7.17
CA VAL A 147 -12.48 -2.94 6.30
C VAL A 147 -13.83 -3.68 6.26
N ARG A 148 -14.91 -2.94 6.39
CA ARG A 148 -16.29 -3.44 6.28
C ARG A 148 -16.94 -2.82 5.05
N MET A 149 -17.26 -3.67 4.08
CA MET A 149 -17.98 -3.29 2.88
C MET A 149 -19.49 -3.27 3.14
N PRO A 150 -20.28 -2.43 2.43
CA PRO A 150 -21.72 -2.49 2.48
C PRO A 150 -22.24 -3.84 1.98
N ILE A 151 -23.39 -4.27 2.50
CA ILE A 151 -23.95 -5.61 2.22
C ILE A 151 -24.32 -5.79 0.75
N SER A 152 -24.78 -4.74 0.08
CA SER A 152 -25.11 -4.78 -1.35
C SER A 152 -23.89 -5.09 -2.21
N SER A 153 -22.72 -4.54 -1.86
CA SER A 153 -21.47 -4.79 -2.59
C SER A 153 -20.98 -6.23 -2.42
N THR A 154 -21.26 -6.87 -1.29
CA THR A 154 -20.90 -8.29 -1.09
C THR A 154 -21.77 -9.24 -1.91
N ALA A 155 -23.01 -8.85 -2.25
CA ALA A 155 -23.89 -9.63 -3.11
C ALA A 155 -23.43 -9.68 -4.58
N ASP A 156 -22.75 -8.65 -5.04
CA ASP A 156 -22.19 -8.60 -6.40
C ASP A 156 -20.88 -9.42 -6.50
N PHE A 157 -20.17 -9.60 -5.39
CA PHE A 157 -18.98 -10.46 -5.32
C PHE A 157 -19.31 -11.95 -5.20
N ASP A 158 -20.39 -12.34 -4.51
CA ASP A 158 -20.79 -13.74 -4.28
C ASP A 158 -21.91 -14.26 -5.21
N GLY A 159 -22.30 -13.46 -6.19
CA GLY A 159 -23.12 -13.86 -7.34
C GLY A 159 -24.34 -14.69 -7.06
N GLY A 160 -25.45 -14.09 -6.67
CA GLY A 160 -26.76 -14.74 -6.76
C GLY A 160 -27.91 -13.88 -6.25
N ALA A 161 -28.88 -13.63 -7.14
CA ALA A 161 -30.15 -12.95 -6.84
C ALA A 161 -30.99 -13.63 -5.72
N SER A 162 -30.55 -14.76 -5.18
CA SER A 162 -31.25 -15.53 -4.14
C SER A 162 -31.10 -14.94 -2.73
N ASP A 163 -30.04 -14.16 -2.47
CA ASP A 163 -29.77 -13.68 -1.10
C ASP A 163 -30.52 -12.40 -0.74
N LYS A 164 -30.95 -11.58 -1.70
CA LYS A 164 -31.78 -10.39 -1.42
C LYS A 164 -33.10 -10.72 -0.66
N LYS A 165 -33.61 -11.95 -0.77
CA LYS A 165 -34.79 -12.40 -0.04
C LYS A 165 -34.49 -12.83 1.42
N ARG A 166 -33.27 -13.24 1.72
CA ARG A 166 -32.88 -13.77 3.04
C ARG A 166 -32.66 -12.67 4.08
N TYR A 167 -32.27 -11.46 3.64
CA TYR A 167 -31.95 -10.34 4.53
C TYR A 167 -33.14 -9.46 4.93
N ARG A 168 -34.33 -9.63 4.34
CA ARG A 168 -35.51 -8.86 4.69
C ARG A 168 -36.08 -9.16 6.09
N GLY A 169 -35.55 -10.15 6.80
CA GLY A 169 -36.14 -10.65 8.08
C GLY A 169 -35.53 -10.11 9.37
N ASN A 170 -34.36 -9.43 9.34
CA ASN A 170 -33.71 -9.05 10.59
C ASN A 170 -32.97 -7.70 10.54
N MET A 171 -33.71 -6.60 10.65
CA MET A 171 -33.17 -5.24 10.69
C MET A 171 -32.10 -5.03 11.77
N LYS A 172 -32.14 -5.79 12.85
CA LYS A 172 -31.16 -5.71 13.95
C LYS A 172 -29.81 -6.32 13.54
N GLN A 173 -29.84 -7.37 12.73
CA GLN A 173 -28.64 -8.01 12.18
C GLN A 173 -28.03 -7.18 11.04
N TYR A 174 -28.87 -6.48 10.26
CA TYR A 174 -28.46 -5.51 9.24
C TYR A 174 -27.71 -4.31 9.87
N ARG A 175 -28.25 -3.74 10.96
CA ARG A 175 -27.62 -2.64 11.72
C ARG A 175 -26.27 -3.02 12.33
N LEU A 176 -26.05 -4.26 12.72
CA LEU A 176 -24.78 -4.73 13.27
C LEU A 176 -23.70 -4.95 12.19
N GLN A 177 -24.10 -5.09 10.91
CA GLN A 177 -23.18 -5.27 9.77
C GLN A 177 -22.82 -3.95 9.08
N ASN A 178 -23.66 -2.91 9.20
CA ASN A 178 -23.40 -1.56 8.67
C ASN A 178 -22.75 -0.67 9.73
N GLY A 179 -21.52 -0.97 10.09
CA GLY A 179 -20.75 -0.20 11.07
C GLY A 179 -19.46 -0.88 11.47
N PRO A 180 -18.66 -0.22 12.32
CA PRO A 180 -17.48 -0.85 12.89
C PRO A 180 -17.85 -2.11 13.65
N PRO A 181 -16.99 -3.14 13.71
CA PRO A 181 -17.23 -4.35 14.48
C PRO A 181 -17.63 -4.04 15.93
N GLY A 182 -18.58 -4.81 16.47
CA GLY A 182 -19.09 -4.58 17.83
C GLY A 182 -18.08 -4.75 18.95
N ASP A 183 -17.02 -5.49 18.67
CA ASP A 183 -15.90 -5.85 19.56
C ASP A 183 -14.68 -4.93 19.40
N VAL A 184 -14.77 -3.91 18.52
CA VAL A 184 -13.65 -2.99 18.26
C VAL A 184 -13.82 -1.74 19.11
N GLU A 185 -12.74 -1.35 19.76
CA GLU A 185 -12.63 -0.07 20.44
C GLU A 185 -12.54 1.06 19.40
N ILE A 186 -13.39 2.06 19.54
CA ILE A 186 -13.35 3.30 18.78
C ILE A 186 -13.04 4.41 19.76
N SER A 187 -11.92 5.08 19.57
CA SER A 187 -11.47 6.17 20.43
C SER A 187 -10.65 7.16 19.60
N VAL A 188 -10.33 8.31 20.17
CA VAL A 188 -9.43 9.29 19.55
C VAL A 188 -8.05 8.67 19.20
N ALA A 189 -7.59 7.69 19.98
CA ALA A 189 -6.35 6.96 19.71
C ALA A 189 -6.52 5.83 18.65
N SER A 190 -7.76 5.41 18.38
CA SER A 190 -8.08 4.39 17.39
C SER A 190 -9.33 4.80 16.60
N PRO A 191 -9.26 5.88 15.83
CA PRO A 191 -10.40 6.43 15.11
C PRO A 191 -10.75 5.58 13.89
N TRP A 192 -12.00 5.73 13.44
CA TRP A 192 -12.52 5.10 12.24
C TRP A 192 -13.03 6.16 11.26
N VAL A 193 -13.14 5.77 10.01
CA VAL A 193 -13.86 6.56 9.00
C VAL A 193 -15.03 5.77 8.44
N ALA A 194 -16.13 6.49 8.23
CA ALA A 194 -17.19 6.13 7.32
C ALA A 194 -16.93 6.83 6.00
N GLN A 195 -16.67 6.09 4.94
CA GLN A 195 -16.44 6.62 3.60
C GLN A 195 -17.55 6.17 2.67
N ALA A 196 -18.15 7.10 1.91
CA ALA A 196 -19.20 6.78 0.96
C ALA A 196 -18.73 5.69 -0.02
N TYR A 197 -19.54 4.67 -0.23
CA TYR A 197 -19.23 3.58 -1.15
C TYR A 197 -19.34 4.08 -2.59
N VAL A 198 -18.28 3.94 -3.34
CA VAL A 198 -18.24 4.21 -4.77
C VAL A 198 -18.13 2.88 -5.52
N ALA A 199 -19.13 2.60 -6.37
CA ALA A 199 -19.10 1.40 -7.23
C ALA A 199 -18.25 1.70 -8.47
N GLY A 200 -17.31 0.80 -8.79
CA GLY A 200 -16.45 0.99 -9.96
C GLY A 200 -15.25 0.06 -9.97
N GLN A 201 -14.35 0.33 -10.91
CA GLN A 201 -13.09 -0.38 -11.05
C GLN A 201 -12.03 0.23 -10.14
N MET A 202 -11.30 -0.61 -9.42
CA MET A 202 -10.19 -0.17 -8.62
C MET A 202 -8.91 -0.03 -9.45
N LEU A 203 -8.29 1.13 -9.37
CA LEU A 203 -6.98 1.44 -9.93
C LEU A 203 -6.04 1.85 -8.78
N CYS A 204 -4.79 1.43 -8.88
CA CYS A 204 -3.77 1.80 -7.91
C CYS A 204 -2.62 2.50 -8.61
N THR A 205 -1.82 3.27 -7.86
CA THR A 205 -0.66 3.96 -8.42
C THR A 205 0.61 3.71 -7.63
N TYR A 206 1.72 3.96 -8.27
CA TYR A 206 3.03 4.14 -7.66
C TYR A 206 3.75 5.29 -8.35
N SER A 207 4.27 6.21 -7.58
CA SER A 207 5.04 7.35 -8.07
C SER A 207 6.28 7.57 -7.23
N VAL A 208 7.31 8.12 -7.86
CA VAL A 208 8.45 8.76 -7.21
C VAL A 208 8.38 10.25 -7.52
N ALA A 209 8.48 11.07 -6.49
CA ALA A 209 8.38 12.50 -6.61
C ALA A 209 9.48 13.22 -5.83
N TYR A 210 9.79 14.45 -6.26
CA TYR A 210 10.73 15.34 -5.61
C TYR A 210 10.23 16.77 -5.71
N GLU A 211 10.12 17.44 -4.55
CA GLU A 211 9.68 18.84 -4.47
C GLU A 211 8.43 19.10 -5.32
N GLY A 212 7.47 18.20 -5.25
CA GLY A 212 6.21 18.33 -5.99
C GLY A 212 6.28 17.96 -7.47
N LYS A 213 7.39 17.43 -7.98
CA LYS A 213 7.53 16.96 -9.37
C LYS A 213 7.57 15.43 -9.43
N ILE A 214 6.70 14.82 -10.23
CA ILE A 214 6.73 13.38 -10.47
C ILE A 214 7.86 13.06 -11.46
N VAL A 215 8.73 12.13 -11.07
CA VAL A 215 9.84 11.66 -11.91
C VAL A 215 9.66 10.23 -12.41
N ALA A 216 8.86 9.41 -11.70
CA ALA A 216 8.41 8.11 -12.17
C ALA A 216 6.95 7.90 -11.78
N HIS A 217 6.18 7.24 -12.63
CA HIS A 217 4.76 6.96 -12.38
C HIS A 217 4.31 5.68 -13.06
N THR A 218 3.38 4.98 -12.42
CA THR A 218 2.57 3.94 -13.03
C THR A 218 1.19 3.91 -12.39
N THR A 219 0.16 3.82 -13.24
CA THR A 219 -1.18 3.36 -12.84
C THR A 219 -1.30 1.89 -13.17
N TYR A 220 -1.96 1.10 -12.32
CA TYR A 220 -2.12 -0.32 -12.56
C TYR A 220 -3.45 -0.87 -12.07
N ASP A 221 -3.94 -1.85 -12.79
CA ASP A 221 -5.09 -2.67 -12.43
C ASP A 221 -4.69 -3.77 -11.44
N SER A 222 -5.59 -4.10 -10.54
CA SER A 222 -5.41 -5.00 -9.41
C SER A 222 -6.52 -6.04 -9.33
N ARG A 223 -6.65 -6.85 -10.42
CA ARG A 223 -7.77 -7.79 -10.62
C ARG A 223 -7.81 -8.96 -9.66
N TYR A 224 -6.66 -9.47 -9.20
CA TYR A 224 -6.59 -10.65 -8.34
C TYR A 224 -6.06 -10.26 -6.97
N ARG A 225 -6.73 -10.72 -5.91
CA ARG A 225 -6.44 -10.38 -4.51
C ARG A 225 -6.47 -11.61 -3.62
N THR A 226 -5.86 -11.47 -2.44
CA THR A 226 -5.99 -12.45 -1.35
C THR A 226 -7.32 -12.21 -0.63
N GLY A 227 -8.32 -13.06 -0.88
CA GLY A 227 -9.68 -12.85 -0.34
C GLY A 227 -10.49 -11.79 -1.10
N SER A 228 -11.64 -11.40 -0.57
CA SER A 228 -12.57 -10.46 -1.21
C SER A 228 -12.09 -9.01 -1.20
N VAL A 229 -11.32 -8.60 -0.19
CA VAL A 229 -10.83 -7.22 0.01
C VAL A 229 -9.33 -7.15 0.32
N GLY A 230 -8.59 -8.26 0.21
CA GLY A 230 -7.19 -8.37 0.60
C GLY A 230 -6.20 -7.73 -0.39
N ALA A 231 -4.90 -7.91 -0.11
CA ALA A 231 -3.82 -7.37 -0.92
C ALA A 231 -3.84 -7.91 -2.36
N SER A 232 -3.50 -7.05 -3.30
CA SER A 232 -3.32 -7.41 -4.71
C SER A 232 -2.17 -8.40 -4.88
N VAL A 233 -2.38 -9.38 -5.76
CA VAL A 233 -1.39 -10.41 -6.08
C VAL A 233 -1.01 -10.43 -7.55
N PHE A 234 -1.71 -9.65 -8.37
CA PHE A 234 -1.47 -9.46 -9.79
C PHE A 234 -1.57 -7.97 -10.14
N PHE A 235 -0.64 -7.48 -10.92
CA PHE A 235 -0.50 -6.08 -11.28
C PHE A 235 -0.31 -5.98 -12.79
N GLU A 236 -1.08 -5.12 -13.44
CA GLU A 236 -0.96 -4.83 -14.87
C GLU A 236 -0.92 -3.33 -15.08
N HIS A 237 0.16 -2.84 -15.72
CA HIS A 237 0.28 -1.43 -16.06
C HIS A 237 -0.80 -1.01 -17.05
N VAL A 238 -1.47 0.09 -16.74
CA VAL A 238 -2.45 0.75 -17.60
C VAL A 238 -2.09 2.22 -17.76
N GLU A 239 -2.17 2.73 -18.97
CA GLU A 239 -2.07 4.17 -19.21
C GLU A 239 -3.40 4.82 -18.88
N HIS A 240 -3.40 5.78 -17.96
CA HIS A 240 -4.61 6.46 -17.51
C HIS A 240 -4.35 7.93 -17.22
N GLU A 241 -4.62 8.78 -18.20
CA GLU A 241 -4.32 10.20 -18.12
C GLU A 241 -5.02 10.91 -16.95
N GLY A 242 -6.30 10.60 -16.73
CA GLY A 242 -7.06 11.21 -15.62
C GLY A 242 -6.48 10.89 -14.24
N VAL A 243 -6.02 9.66 -14.01
CA VAL A 243 -5.35 9.27 -12.76
C VAL A 243 -4.00 9.99 -12.63
N TYR A 244 -3.21 10.01 -13.71
CA TYR A 244 -1.93 10.71 -13.71
C TYR A 244 -2.09 12.20 -13.41
N GLU A 245 -3.03 12.87 -14.03
CA GLU A 245 -3.30 14.30 -13.80
C GLU A 245 -3.78 14.59 -12.37
N TRP A 246 -4.60 13.70 -11.79
CA TRP A 246 -5.00 13.79 -10.40
C TRP A 246 -3.76 13.73 -9.48
N VAL A 247 -2.93 12.69 -9.67
CA VAL A 247 -1.70 12.47 -8.88
C VAL A 247 -0.73 13.65 -9.06
N ARG A 248 -0.56 14.13 -10.29
CA ARG A 248 0.33 15.27 -10.60
C ARG A 248 -0.09 16.54 -9.87
N LYS A 249 -1.39 16.87 -9.90
CA LYS A 249 -1.93 18.02 -9.19
C LYS A 249 -1.73 17.91 -7.69
N PHE A 250 -2.04 16.76 -7.11
CA PHE A 250 -1.87 16.51 -5.68
C PHE A 250 -0.41 16.61 -5.24
N VAL A 251 0.49 15.91 -5.91
CA VAL A 251 1.92 15.90 -5.60
C VAL A 251 2.53 17.29 -5.75
N HIS A 252 2.13 18.03 -6.79
CA HIS A 252 2.60 19.40 -7.02
C HIS A 252 2.14 20.34 -5.91
N ALA A 253 0.84 20.31 -5.56
CA ALA A 253 0.26 21.18 -4.55
C ALA A 253 0.83 20.95 -3.14
N THR A 254 1.19 19.70 -2.83
CA THR A 254 1.73 19.32 -1.51
C THR A 254 3.25 19.43 -1.43
N GLY A 255 3.95 19.67 -2.55
CA GLY A 255 5.41 19.70 -2.58
C GLY A 255 6.08 18.37 -2.19
N PHE A 256 5.36 17.23 -2.31
CA PHE A 256 5.80 15.93 -1.80
C PHE A 256 7.13 15.48 -2.41
N SER A 257 7.98 14.88 -1.56
CA SER A 257 9.21 14.20 -1.96
C SER A 257 9.24 12.77 -1.41
N GLY A 258 9.57 11.78 -2.25
CA GLY A 258 9.64 10.38 -1.84
C GLY A 258 8.83 9.44 -2.74
N GLN A 259 8.49 8.28 -2.20
CA GLN A 259 7.65 7.29 -2.87
C GLN A 259 6.21 7.41 -2.38
N ILE A 260 5.25 7.41 -3.29
CA ILE A 260 3.82 7.58 -2.97
C ILE A 260 2.95 6.75 -3.91
N GLY A 261 1.88 6.22 -3.37
CA GLY A 261 0.84 5.55 -4.14
C GLY A 261 -0.55 5.94 -3.67
N PHE A 262 -1.51 5.86 -4.57
CA PHE A 262 -2.92 6.15 -4.29
C PHE A 262 -3.77 4.99 -4.78
N ASP A 263 -4.87 4.75 -4.08
CA ASP A 263 -5.91 3.84 -4.52
C ASP A 263 -7.13 4.66 -5.00
N PHE A 264 -7.61 4.33 -6.19
CA PHE A 264 -8.74 5.00 -6.85
C PHE A 264 -9.87 4.02 -7.13
N ILE A 265 -11.09 4.58 -7.20
CA ILE A 265 -12.22 3.93 -7.86
C ILE A 265 -12.59 4.77 -9.08
N GLU A 266 -12.67 4.13 -10.24
CA GLU A 266 -13.22 4.69 -11.47
C GLU A 266 -14.63 4.15 -11.66
N THR A 267 -15.62 5.04 -11.72
CA THR A 267 -17.02 4.71 -11.93
C THR A 267 -17.29 4.36 -13.40
N GLU A 268 -18.43 3.74 -13.71
CA GLU A 268 -18.81 3.39 -15.08
C GLU A 268 -18.92 4.61 -16.02
N ASP A 269 -19.20 5.80 -15.48
CA ASP A 269 -19.23 7.07 -16.21
C ASP A 269 -17.86 7.77 -16.27
N GLY A 270 -16.79 7.11 -15.80
CA GLY A 270 -15.42 7.58 -15.91
C GLY A 270 -15.01 8.61 -14.85
N GLN A 271 -15.80 8.80 -13.80
CA GLN A 271 -15.38 9.65 -12.68
C GLN A 271 -14.37 8.91 -11.80
N LEU A 272 -13.36 9.66 -11.31
CA LEU A 272 -12.27 9.14 -10.50
C LEU A 272 -12.40 9.63 -9.07
N TYR A 273 -12.31 8.72 -8.12
CA TYR A 273 -12.30 9.04 -6.69
C TYR A 273 -11.10 8.40 -6.01
N ALA A 274 -10.21 9.23 -5.45
CA ALA A 274 -9.11 8.72 -4.61
C ALA A 274 -9.65 8.33 -3.23
N ILE A 275 -9.41 7.10 -2.81
CA ILE A 275 -9.98 6.53 -1.58
C ILE A 275 -8.95 6.32 -0.46
N GLU A 276 -7.66 6.32 -0.79
CA GLU A 276 -6.55 6.10 0.15
C GLU A 276 -5.24 6.63 -0.44
N CYS A 277 -4.38 7.19 0.41
CA CYS A 277 -2.98 7.51 0.11
C CYS A 277 -2.04 6.58 0.88
N ASN A 278 -1.00 6.13 0.20
CA ASN A 278 0.09 5.32 0.75
C ASN A 278 1.41 6.07 0.51
N PRO A 279 1.91 6.90 1.45
CA PRO A 279 3.13 7.70 1.27
C PRO A 279 4.40 6.82 1.43
N ARG A 280 4.50 5.77 0.64
CA ARG A 280 5.57 4.76 0.59
C ARG A 280 5.54 4.01 -0.74
N ALA A 281 6.49 3.10 -0.94
CA ALA A 281 6.43 2.21 -2.09
C ALA A 281 5.17 1.34 -2.07
N THR A 282 4.54 1.19 -3.24
CA THR A 282 3.41 0.30 -3.49
C THR A 282 3.79 -0.75 -4.53
N SER A 283 2.90 -1.71 -4.77
CA SER A 283 3.17 -2.83 -5.68
C SER A 283 3.46 -2.42 -7.13
N GLY A 284 3.11 -1.20 -7.51
CA GLY A 284 3.45 -0.65 -8.86
C GLY A 284 4.94 -0.60 -9.16
N ILE A 285 5.81 -0.53 -8.13
CA ILE A 285 7.26 -0.59 -8.33
C ILE A 285 7.70 -1.86 -9.09
N HIS A 286 6.97 -2.95 -8.93
CA HIS A 286 7.27 -4.23 -9.56
C HIS A 286 6.99 -4.25 -11.07
N LEU A 287 6.30 -3.27 -11.61
CA LEU A 287 6.01 -3.17 -13.05
C LEU A 287 7.18 -2.64 -13.86
N PHE A 288 8.10 -1.93 -13.20
CA PHE A 288 9.31 -1.45 -13.85
C PHE A 288 10.32 -2.59 -14.08
N HIS A 289 10.99 -2.52 -15.21
CA HIS A 289 12.05 -3.45 -15.58
C HIS A 289 13.43 -2.77 -15.49
N PRO A 290 14.50 -3.54 -15.36
CA PRO A 290 15.84 -2.99 -15.54
C PRO A 290 15.94 -2.27 -16.90
N GLY A 291 16.40 -1.01 -16.88
CA GLY A 291 16.49 -0.18 -18.08
C GLY A 291 15.30 0.74 -18.36
N ASP A 292 14.18 0.62 -17.64
CA ASP A 292 13.05 1.56 -17.77
C ASP A 292 13.36 2.95 -17.15
N GLY A 293 14.46 3.08 -16.39
CA GLY A 293 14.90 4.34 -15.80
C GLY A 293 14.48 4.58 -14.34
N LEU A 294 13.77 3.64 -13.69
CA LEU A 294 13.34 3.82 -12.30
C LEU A 294 14.51 4.04 -11.33
N VAL A 295 15.65 3.36 -11.55
CA VAL A 295 16.86 3.57 -10.72
C VAL A 295 17.31 5.02 -10.78
N ARG A 296 17.35 5.60 -12.00
CA ARG A 296 17.66 7.02 -12.18
C ARG A 296 16.64 7.90 -11.47
N ALA A 297 15.35 7.61 -11.59
CA ALA A 297 14.28 8.35 -10.92
C ALA A 297 14.42 8.32 -9.39
N LEU A 298 14.91 7.22 -8.80
CA LEU A 298 15.15 7.11 -7.35
C LEU A 298 16.40 7.87 -6.87
N ILE A 299 17.38 8.12 -7.75
CA ILE A 299 18.68 8.68 -7.39
C ILE A 299 18.84 10.13 -7.91
N ALA A 300 18.27 10.45 -9.05
CA ALA A 300 18.60 11.59 -9.93
C ALA A 300 18.28 13.01 -9.42
N PRO A 301 17.46 13.27 -8.40
CA PRO A 301 17.28 14.64 -7.93
C PRO A 301 18.54 15.24 -7.32
N TYR A 302 19.58 14.44 -7.24
CA TYR A 302 20.84 14.81 -6.62
C TYR A 302 21.96 15.02 -7.63
N GLU A 303 21.69 14.79 -8.91
CA GLU A 303 22.58 15.14 -10.00
C GLU A 303 21.94 16.34 -10.71
N ASP A 304 22.66 17.45 -10.89
CA ASP A 304 22.23 18.76 -11.43
C ASP A 304 21.40 18.75 -12.75
N GLU A 305 20.81 17.62 -13.12
CA GLU A 305 20.03 17.43 -14.36
C GLU A 305 18.51 17.72 -14.24
N LEU A 306 18.00 18.09 -13.06
CA LEU A 306 16.57 18.35 -12.84
C LEU A 306 16.05 19.64 -13.51
N GLU A 307 16.92 20.51 -14.01
CA GLU A 307 16.52 21.72 -14.75
C GLU A 307 16.02 21.45 -16.18
N LYS A 308 16.30 20.26 -16.72
CA LYS A 308 15.75 19.84 -18.01
C LYS A 308 14.42 19.14 -17.79
N GLU A 309 13.40 19.46 -18.56
CA GLU A 309 12.12 18.72 -18.62
C GLU A 309 12.40 17.23 -18.87
N THR A 310 12.67 16.49 -17.80
CA THR A 310 12.87 15.05 -17.88
C THR A 310 11.53 14.37 -18.01
N LYS A 311 11.34 13.63 -19.07
CA LYS A 311 10.16 12.81 -19.30
C LYS A 311 9.96 11.88 -18.09
N VAL A 312 8.75 11.88 -17.52
CA VAL A 312 8.37 10.96 -16.45
C VAL A 312 8.63 9.51 -16.86
N VAL A 313 9.34 8.79 -16.02
CA VAL A 313 9.64 7.36 -16.22
C VAL A 313 8.39 6.54 -16.01
N THR A 314 8.00 5.73 -16.98
CA THR A 314 6.88 4.81 -16.91
C THR A 314 7.30 3.39 -17.26
N PRO A 315 6.63 2.36 -16.76
CA PRO A 315 6.84 1.00 -17.26
C PRO A 315 6.49 0.89 -18.75
N LYS A 316 7.00 -0.14 -19.39
CA LYS A 316 6.59 -0.45 -20.77
C LYS A 316 5.11 -0.83 -20.80
N GLN A 317 4.43 -0.44 -21.89
CA GLN A 317 3.05 -0.86 -22.12
C GLN A 317 2.92 -2.38 -22.06
N GLY A 318 1.87 -2.86 -21.39
CA GLY A 318 1.64 -4.28 -21.17
C GLY A 318 2.54 -4.95 -20.12
N SER A 319 3.32 -4.18 -19.35
CA SER A 319 4.08 -4.72 -18.22
C SER A 319 3.13 -5.36 -17.19
N LYS A 320 3.44 -6.61 -16.80
CA LYS A 320 2.67 -7.39 -15.82
C LYS A 320 3.60 -8.04 -14.81
N ALA A 321 3.16 -8.05 -13.57
CA ALA A 321 3.85 -8.74 -12.48
C ALA A 321 2.87 -9.43 -11.55
N MET A 322 3.28 -10.49 -10.90
CA MET A 322 2.46 -11.21 -9.91
C MET A 322 3.30 -11.72 -8.75
N LEU A 323 2.65 -11.94 -7.64
CA LEU A 323 3.15 -12.76 -6.54
C LEU A 323 2.68 -14.20 -6.76
N MET A 324 3.56 -15.06 -7.30
CA MET A 324 3.19 -16.40 -7.76
C MET A 324 2.49 -17.24 -6.69
N LEU A 325 3.04 -17.33 -5.48
CA LEU A 325 2.45 -18.18 -4.42
C LEU A 325 1.05 -17.71 -3.99
N PRO A 326 0.83 -16.42 -3.67
CA PRO A 326 -0.52 -15.93 -3.39
C PRO A 326 -1.47 -16.03 -4.58
N MET A 327 -0.97 -15.83 -5.81
CA MET A 327 -1.77 -15.99 -7.05
C MET A 327 -2.28 -17.42 -7.21
N LEU A 328 -1.48 -18.45 -6.87
CA LEU A 328 -1.95 -19.84 -6.83
C LEU A 328 -3.11 -20.02 -5.84
N GLY A 329 -3.08 -19.36 -4.70
CA GLY A 329 -4.18 -19.38 -3.72
C GLY A 329 -5.49 -18.83 -4.29
N SER A 330 -5.43 -17.86 -5.22
CA SER A 330 -6.61 -17.29 -5.85
C SER A 330 -7.33 -18.24 -6.84
N VAL A 331 -6.69 -19.33 -7.26
CA VAL A 331 -7.32 -20.36 -8.14
C VAL A 331 -8.58 -20.94 -7.53
N LEU A 332 -8.54 -21.24 -6.22
CA LEU A 332 -9.69 -21.81 -5.52
C LEU A 332 -10.89 -20.85 -5.54
N GLN A 333 -10.63 -19.55 -5.44
CA GLN A 333 -11.68 -18.53 -5.55
C GLN A 333 -12.30 -18.51 -6.97
N GLN A 334 -11.47 -18.69 -8.03
CA GLN A 334 -11.96 -18.76 -9.41
C GLN A 334 -12.76 -20.05 -9.69
N LEU A 335 -12.39 -21.17 -9.06
CA LEU A 335 -13.09 -22.45 -9.22
C LEU A 335 -14.45 -22.48 -8.51
N TRP A 336 -14.58 -21.80 -7.36
CA TRP A 336 -15.81 -21.79 -6.55
C TRP A 336 -16.66 -20.53 -6.74
N GLY A 337 -16.11 -19.47 -7.36
CA GLY A 337 -16.79 -18.23 -7.69
C GLY A 337 -17.22 -18.15 -9.16
N LYS A 338 -17.73 -17.00 -9.56
CA LYS A 338 -18.10 -16.71 -10.98
C LYS A 338 -16.92 -16.33 -11.87
N GLY A 339 -15.67 -16.46 -11.38
CA GLY A 339 -14.48 -16.13 -12.15
C GLY A 339 -14.23 -17.07 -13.32
N SER A 340 -13.58 -16.58 -14.36
CA SER A 340 -13.16 -17.38 -15.51
C SER A 340 -11.78 -17.98 -15.29
N LEU A 341 -11.70 -19.30 -15.14
CA LEU A 341 -10.42 -20.03 -15.09
C LEU A 341 -9.56 -19.77 -16.33
N GLY A 342 -10.20 -19.62 -17.50
CA GLY A 342 -9.51 -19.25 -18.74
C GLY A 342 -8.84 -17.88 -18.67
N ALA A 343 -9.52 -16.88 -18.14
CA ALA A 343 -8.94 -15.55 -17.91
C ALA A 343 -7.78 -15.60 -16.89
N TRP A 344 -7.93 -16.39 -15.83
CA TRP A 344 -6.87 -16.61 -14.85
C TRP A 344 -5.62 -17.27 -15.47
N ILE A 345 -5.79 -18.32 -16.27
CA ILE A 345 -4.69 -18.98 -16.99
C ILE A 345 -4.02 -18.00 -17.96
N THR A 346 -4.80 -17.15 -18.64
CA THR A 346 -4.27 -16.11 -19.55
C THR A 346 -3.47 -15.06 -18.77
N ALA A 347 -3.97 -14.61 -17.63
CA ALA A 347 -3.25 -13.70 -16.74
C ALA A 347 -1.95 -14.32 -16.20
N TRP A 348 -1.99 -15.61 -15.82
CA TRP A 348 -0.81 -16.33 -15.35
C TRP A 348 0.27 -16.45 -16.43
N ARG A 349 -0.14 -16.80 -17.65
CA ARG A 349 0.80 -16.98 -18.78
C ARG A 349 1.39 -15.66 -19.22
N GLY A 350 2.72 -15.59 -19.27
CA GLY A 350 3.45 -14.39 -19.70
C GLY A 350 3.60 -13.31 -18.64
N THR A 351 3.11 -13.54 -17.41
CA THR A 351 3.30 -12.62 -16.30
C THR A 351 4.54 -12.99 -15.49
N ARG A 352 5.36 -12.00 -15.19
CA ARG A 352 6.59 -12.16 -14.41
C ARG A 352 6.27 -12.33 -12.92
N ASP A 353 6.86 -13.33 -12.27
CA ASP A 353 6.86 -13.39 -10.82
C ASP A 353 7.80 -12.30 -10.24
N VAL A 354 7.33 -11.61 -9.21
CA VAL A 354 8.07 -10.56 -8.52
C VAL A 354 9.33 -11.10 -7.82
N VAL A 355 9.22 -12.30 -7.26
CA VAL A 355 10.27 -12.90 -6.41
C VAL A 355 11.19 -13.82 -7.19
N TYR A 356 10.65 -14.62 -8.12
CA TYR A 356 11.45 -15.54 -8.92
C TYR A 356 12.26 -14.82 -9.99
N GLN A 357 13.57 -14.96 -9.94
CA GLN A 357 14.48 -14.51 -10.99
C GLN A 357 15.45 -15.65 -11.37
N ARG A 358 15.60 -15.91 -12.69
CA ARG A 358 16.45 -17.03 -13.18
C ARG A 358 17.88 -16.97 -12.67
N HIS A 359 18.42 -15.78 -12.47
CA HIS A 359 19.80 -15.54 -12.02
C HIS A 359 19.92 -15.41 -10.50
N ASP A 360 18.79 -15.35 -9.79
CA ASP A 360 18.74 -15.23 -8.34
C ASP A 360 17.52 -15.97 -7.78
N VAL A 361 17.61 -17.30 -7.72
CA VAL A 361 16.51 -18.17 -7.31
C VAL A 361 16.35 -18.33 -5.80
N LYS A 362 17.37 -17.97 -5.01
CA LYS A 362 17.35 -18.16 -3.56
C LYS A 362 16.22 -17.41 -2.84
N PRO A 363 15.86 -16.15 -3.19
CA PRO A 363 14.71 -15.45 -2.60
C PRO A 363 13.40 -16.21 -2.78
N TRP A 364 13.22 -16.92 -3.89
CA TRP A 364 12.02 -17.71 -4.13
C TRP A 364 11.86 -18.85 -3.12
N PHE A 365 12.96 -19.55 -2.78
CA PHE A 365 12.93 -20.58 -1.73
C PHE A 365 12.79 -19.98 -0.34
N GLU A 366 13.37 -18.80 -0.07
CA GLU A 366 13.26 -18.12 1.22
C GLU A 366 11.81 -17.73 1.57
N GLN A 367 10.91 -17.56 0.57
CA GLN A 367 9.49 -17.32 0.80
C GLN A 367 8.84 -18.32 1.76
N PHE A 368 9.19 -19.60 1.66
CA PHE A 368 8.64 -20.65 2.53
C PHE A 368 9.07 -20.45 3.98
N ALA A 369 10.32 -20.04 4.20
CA ALA A 369 10.84 -19.75 5.53
C ALA A 369 10.21 -18.46 6.11
N VAL A 370 9.99 -17.44 5.26
CA VAL A 370 9.28 -16.20 5.64
C VAL A 370 7.85 -16.50 6.05
N VAL A 371 7.09 -17.25 5.24
CA VAL A 371 5.71 -17.64 5.55
C VAL A 371 5.64 -18.46 6.84
N LEU A 372 6.56 -19.43 7.04
CA LEU A 372 6.61 -20.22 8.26
C LEU A 372 6.93 -19.38 9.50
N SER A 373 7.83 -18.41 9.36
CA SER A 373 8.17 -17.45 10.44
C SER A 373 6.98 -16.59 10.79
N ALA A 374 6.32 -16.00 9.79
CA ALA A 374 5.11 -15.19 9.96
C ALA A 374 3.97 -16.00 10.58
N TRP A 375 3.78 -17.26 10.18
CA TRP A 375 2.76 -18.14 10.76
C TRP A 375 3.04 -18.43 12.25
N ARG A 376 4.31 -18.65 12.64
CA ARG A 376 4.68 -18.82 14.06
C ARG A 376 4.39 -17.56 14.86
N LEU A 377 4.73 -16.38 14.31
CA LEU A 377 4.48 -15.09 14.93
C LEU A 377 2.96 -14.84 15.08
N ALA A 378 2.19 -15.09 14.01
CA ALA A 378 0.74 -14.99 14.01
C ALA A 378 0.09 -15.81 15.12
N ARG A 379 0.54 -17.07 15.30
CA ARG A 379 0.04 -17.93 16.37
C ARG A 379 0.43 -17.44 17.78
N LYS A 380 1.66 -16.94 17.93
CA LYS A 380 2.16 -16.43 19.21
C LYS A 380 1.39 -15.21 19.67
N HIS A 381 1.08 -14.29 18.75
CA HIS A 381 0.45 -13.00 19.06
C HIS A 381 -1.05 -12.95 18.72
N LYS A 382 -1.65 -14.06 18.24
CA LYS A 382 -3.05 -14.15 17.81
C LYS A 382 -3.41 -13.15 16.70
N LEU A 383 -2.49 -12.97 15.76
CA LEU A 383 -2.63 -12.09 14.60
C LEU A 383 -3.04 -12.91 13.37
N SER A 384 -3.56 -12.24 12.34
CA SER A 384 -3.62 -12.82 11.00
C SER A 384 -2.21 -12.98 10.40
N LEU A 385 -2.07 -13.82 9.38
CA LEU A 385 -0.78 -13.99 8.70
C LEU A 385 -0.28 -12.68 8.09
N THR A 386 -1.19 -11.86 7.56
CA THR A 386 -0.88 -10.56 6.94
C THR A 386 -0.39 -9.56 7.99
N GLU A 387 -1.07 -9.44 9.13
CA GLU A 387 -0.63 -8.59 10.24
C GLU A 387 0.73 -9.03 10.79
N ALA A 388 0.99 -10.35 10.86
CA ALA A 388 2.27 -10.87 11.33
C ALA A 388 3.46 -10.53 10.41
N LEU A 389 3.23 -10.35 9.11
CA LEU A 389 4.28 -9.98 8.13
C LEU A 389 4.75 -8.52 8.28
N THR A 390 4.02 -7.70 9.01
CA THR A 390 4.30 -6.27 9.14
C THR A 390 4.23 -5.76 10.58
N HIS A 391 4.15 -6.68 11.54
CA HIS A 391 3.95 -6.39 12.96
C HIS A 391 5.04 -5.50 13.56
N ASP A 392 6.24 -5.58 13.04
CA ASP A 392 7.45 -4.88 13.49
C ASP A 392 7.64 -3.49 12.86
N ILE A 393 6.89 -3.18 11.78
CA ILE A 393 7.00 -1.91 11.04
C ILE A 393 5.69 -1.14 10.94
N GLU A 394 4.55 -1.74 11.33
CA GLU A 394 3.23 -1.13 11.20
C GLU A 394 3.14 0.18 12.00
N TRP A 395 2.65 1.23 11.34
CA TRP A 395 2.40 2.53 11.93
C TRP A 395 0.91 2.74 12.18
N ASN A 396 0.53 2.97 13.44
CA ASN A 396 -0.86 3.17 13.87
C ASN A 396 -1.15 4.60 14.38
N GLY A 397 -0.35 5.59 14.00
CA GLY A 397 -0.50 6.97 14.46
C GLY A 397 0.01 7.20 15.89
N GLU A 398 0.68 6.24 16.52
CA GLU A 398 1.27 6.41 17.85
C GLU A 398 2.43 7.40 17.73
N GLN A 399 2.25 8.61 18.28
CA GLN A 399 3.36 9.51 18.58
C GLN A 399 4.06 8.97 19.83
N ARG A 400 5.28 8.53 19.69
CA ARG A 400 6.15 8.18 20.80
C ARG A 400 7.23 9.23 20.99
#